data_ad1d7dceffed71aa91dce982737e8795
#
_entry.id   ad1d7dceffed71aa91dce982737e8795
#
_cell.length_a   1.000
_cell.length_b   1.000
_cell.length_c   1.000
_cell.angle_alpha   90.00
_cell.angle_beta   90.00
_cell.angle_gamma   90.00
#
_symmetry.space_group_name_H-M   'P 1'
#
loop_
_entity.id
_entity.type
_entity.pdbx_description
1 polymer ?
#
loop_
_entity_poly.entity_id
_entity_poly.type
_entity_poly.pdbx_seq_one_letter_code
_entity_poly.pdbx_strand_id
1 'polypeptide(L)'
;KMQIKKTILTESVTLEELRKIIREGRAAEVLAVGDQIYIDFDGAAVQYDVIGIDADTPAAEELKHTVTIQAHELIEERPFDTKGRYGSNDWETSELRKYLNSGTYAARCAELAKYVIPVTKMNTNGRKTADTFFLLSVGEYDAKRTPYEYYKDKPYRAAKHAKDDFNDWHRTRSACRGTSYSTWYVNSSGNVSNGYGAGTSMRCAPACAIG
;
A
#
# COMPACT_ATOMS: atom_id res chain seq x y z
N LYS A 1 -7.22 -16.60 13.16
CA LYS A 1 -8.48 -16.04 12.61
C LYS A 1 -8.30 -14.55 12.46
N MET A 2 -8.54 -14.04 11.28
CA MET A 2 -8.56 -12.62 10.99
C MET A 2 -9.87 -12.00 11.48
N GLN A 3 -9.81 -10.80 12.07
CA GLN A 3 -11.01 -10.04 12.39
C GLN A 3 -11.21 -8.95 11.35
N ILE A 4 -12.38 -8.92 10.72
CA ILE A 4 -12.83 -7.82 9.88
C ILE A 4 -13.80 -6.99 10.69
N LYS A 5 -13.42 -5.76 11.01
CA LYS A 5 -14.31 -4.80 11.65
C LYS A 5 -15.09 -4.06 10.58
N LYS A 6 -16.33 -4.47 10.36
CA LYS A 6 -17.29 -3.71 9.55
C LYS A 6 -17.86 -2.57 10.36
N THR A 7 -18.32 -1.53 9.70
CA THR A 7 -18.98 -0.37 10.34
C THR A 7 -20.21 -0.78 11.17
N ILE A 8 -20.77 -1.97 10.94
CA ILE A 8 -22.03 -2.45 11.54
C ILE A 8 -21.92 -3.85 12.18
N LEU A 9 -21.00 -4.75 11.74
CA LEU A 9 -20.89 -6.12 12.25
C LEU A 9 -19.41 -6.59 12.24
N THR A 10 -19.02 -7.30 13.31
CA THR A 10 -17.73 -7.99 13.35
C THR A 10 -17.95 -9.44 12.92
N GLU A 11 -17.49 -9.80 11.74
CA GLU A 11 -17.47 -11.19 11.27
C GLU A 11 -16.05 -11.74 11.32
N SER A 12 -15.92 -13.01 11.70
CA SER A 12 -14.62 -13.68 11.71
C SER A 12 -14.50 -14.51 10.45
N VAL A 13 -13.64 -14.09 9.52
CA VAL A 13 -13.30 -14.78 8.28
C VAL A 13 -11.82 -15.09 8.30
N THR A 14 -11.40 -16.22 7.75
CA THR A 14 -9.97 -16.51 7.52
C THR A 14 -9.50 -15.85 6.24
N LEU A 15 -8.18 -15.59 6.11
CA LEU A 15 -7.61 -15.10 4.86
C LEU A 15 -7.82 -16.08 3.70
N GLU A 16 -7.85 -17.38 3.98
CA GLU A 16 -8.14 -18.42 2.98
C GLU A 16 -9.58 -18.33 2.46
N GLU A 17 -10.55 -18.19 3.36
CA GLU A 17 -11.95 -18.00 2.98
C GLU A 17 -12.14 -16.70 2.20
N LEU A 18 -11.50 -15.62 2.65
CA LEU A 18 -11.55 -14.33 1.94
C LEU A 18 -10.96 -14.45 0.54
N ARG A 19 -9.79 -15.08 0.37
CA ARG A 19 -9.20 -15.33 -0.96
C ARG A 19 -10.16 -16.08 -1.88
N LYS A 20 -10.83 -17.12 -1.37
CA LYS A 20 -11.80 -17.89 -2.16
C LYS A 20 -12.95 -17.00 -2.65
N ILE A 21 -13.51 -16.17 -1.76
CA ILE A 21 -14.60 -15.23 -2.08
C ILE A 21 -14.12 -14.19 -3.11
N ILE A 22 -12.89 -13.68 -2.97
CA ILE A 22 -12.28 -12.76 -3.93
C ILE A 22 -12.18 -13.42 -5.31
N ARG A 23 -11.63 -14.62 -5.40
CA ARG A 23 -11.48 -15.36 -6.67
C ARG A 23 -12.80 -15.65 -7.37
N GLU A 24 -13.88 -15.76 -6.64
CA GLU A 24 -15.24 -15.90 -7.14
C GLU A 24 -15.86 -14.56 -7.60
N GLY A 25 -15.15 -13.43 -7.45
CA GLY A 25 -15.66 -12.09 -7.78
C GLY A 25 -16.72 -11.57 -6.81
N ARG A 26 -16.76 -12.12 -5.60
CA ARG A 26 -17.83 -11.86 -4.61
C ARG A 26 -17.35 -11.02 -3.43
N ALA A 27 -16.18 -10.42 -3.54
CA ALA A 27 -15.61 -9.65 -2.43
C ALA A 27 -16.54 -8.55 -1.89
N ALA A 28 -17.29 -7.88 -2.78
CA ALA A 28 -18.22 -6.82 -2.41
C ALA A 28 -19.46 -7.32 -1.62
N GLU A 29 -19.73 -8.63 -1.58
CA GLU A 29 -20.78 -9.20 -0.75
C GLU A 29 -20.41 -9.26 0.74
N VAL A 30 -19.10 -9.30 1.04
CA VAL A 30 -18.57 -9.48 2.39
C VAL A 30 -17.70 -8.33 2.91
N LEU A 31 -17.17 -7.51 2.01
CA LEU A 31 -16.32 -6.36 2.31
C LEU A 31 -16.84 -5.08 1.64
N ALA A 32 -16.53 -3.96 2.28
CA ALA A 32 -16.69 -2.63 1.69
C ALA A 32 -15.37 -1.85 1.80
N VAL A 33 -15.18 -0.89 0.91
CA VAL A 33 -14.06 0.06 1.02
C VAL A 33 -14.21 0.85 2.32
N GLY A 34 -13.14 0.86 3.12
CA GLY A 34 -13.12 1.44 4.47
C GLY A 34 -13.28 0.42 5.59
N ASP A 35 -13.59 -0.84 5.29
CA ASP A 35 -13.52 -1.91 6.29
C ASP A 35 -12.08 -2.11 6.77
N GLN A 36 -11.93 -2.57 7.99
CA GLN A 36 -10.65 -2.74 8.66
C GLN A 36 -10.33 -4.22 8.86
N ILE A 37 -9.13 -4.59 8.47
CA ILE A 37 -8.61 -5.95 8.60
C ILE A 37 -7.41 -5.90 9.54
N TYR A 38 -7.37 -6.79 10.54
CA TYR A 38 -6.25 -6.89 11.46
C TYR A 38 -5.38 -8.07 11.09
N ILE A 39 -4.12 -7.79 10.81
CA ILE A 39 -3.11 -8.75 10.33
C ILE A 39 -2.00 -8.85 11.37
N ASP A 40 -1.50 -10.06 11.62
CA ASP A 40 -0.25 -10.23 12.36
C ASP A 40 0.92 -9.69 11.54
N PHE A 41 1.65 -8.73 12.10
CA PHE A 41 2.85 -8.15 11.55
C PHE A 41 3.89 -8.03 12.69
N ASP A 42 4.99 -8.75 12.58
CA ASP A 42 6.02 -8.87 13.61
C ASP A 42 5.47 -9.35 14.97
N GLY A 43 4.44 -10.23 14.97
CA GLY A 43 3.82 -10.75 16.18
C GLY A 43 2.82 -9.80 16.86
N ALA A 44 2.45 -8.69 16.22
CA ALA A 44 1.44 -7.76 16.69
C ALA A 44 0.30 -7.59 15.69
N ALA A 45 -0.92 -7.38 16.19
CA ALA A 45 -2.06 -7.08 15.34
C ALA A 45 -1.94 -5.65 14.78
N VAL A 46 -1.77 -5.54 13.47
CA VAL A 46 -1.70 -4.26 12.75
C VAL A 46 -2.97 -4.11 11.91
N GLN A 47 -3.55 -2.93 11.97
CA GLN A 47 -4.73 -2.57 11.19
C GLN A 47 -4.34 -2.27 9.74
N TYR A 48 -5.12 -2.84 8.82
CA TYR A 48 -5.11 -2.49 7.40
C TYR A 48 -6.51 -2.01 6.99
N ASP A 49 -6.57 -0.99 6.16
CA ASP A 49 -7.82 -0.51 5.58
C ASP A 49 -8.02 -1.15 4.20
N VAL A 50 -9.25 -1.58 3.90
CA VAL A 50 -9.65 -1.94 2.53
C VAL A 50 -9.75 -0.65 1.73
N ILE A 51 -8.84 -0.45 0.77
CA ILE A 51 -8.78 0.79 -0.02
C ILE A 51 -9.41 0.65 -1.40
N GLY A 52 -9.56 -0.58 -1.90
CA GLY A 52 -10.19 -0.85 -3.19
C GLY A 52 -10.59 -2.31 -3.35
N ILE A 53 -11.69 -2.54 -4.05
CA ILE A 53 -12.15 -3.86 -4.51
C ILE A 53 -12.09 -3.84 -6.03
N ASP A 54 -11.41 -4.83 -6.63
CA ASP A 54 -11.13 -4.91 -8.08
C ASP A 54 -10.47 -3.64 -8.65
N ALA A 55 -9.70 -2.92 -7.80
CA ALA A 55 -9.04 -1.69 -8.18
C ALA A 55 -7.65 -1.91 -8.82
N ASP A 56 -7.03 -3.05 -8.58
CA ASP A 56 -5.72 -3.40 -9.12
C ASP A 56 -5.82 -4.55 -10.12
N THR A 57 -4.97 -4.49 -11.14
CA THR A 57 -4.86 -5.55 -12.14
C THR A 57 -3.83 -6.58 -11.68
N PRO A 58 -4.22 -7.85 -11.45
CA PRO A 58 -3.26 -8.93 -11.20
C PRO A 58 -2.19 -9.00 -12.29
N ALA A 59 -0.96 -9.31 -11.91
CA ALA A 59 0.11 -9.54 -12.88
C ALA A 59 -0.04 -10.87 -13.61
N ALA A 60 -0.71 -11.85 -12.99
CA ALA A 60 -1.05 -13.14 -13.59
C ALA A 60 -2.39 -13.07 -14.31
N GLU A 61 -2.44 -13.42 -15.59
CA GLU A 61 -3.62 -13.25 -16.46
C GLU A 61 -4.81 -14.12 -16.04
N GLU A 62 -4.58 -15.23 -15.39
CA GLU A 62 -5.61 -16.15 -14.89
C GLU A 62 -6.36 -15.60 -13.68
N LEU A 63 -5.80 -14.65 -12.95
CA LEU A 63 -6.45 -13.98 -11.84
C LEU A 63 -7.21 -12.74 -12.34
N LYS A 64 -8.41 -12.51 -11.79
CA LYS A 64 -9.31 -11.43 -12.26
C LYS A 64 -9.68 -10.44 -11.15
N HIS A 65 -9.72 -10.90 -9.92
CA HIS A 65 -10.28 -10.17 -8.79
C HIS A 65 -9.24 -9.91 -7.71
N THR A 66 -9.34 -8.74 -7.09
CA THR A 66 -8.44 -8.30 -6.02
C THR A 66 -9.19 -7.55 -4.92
N VAL A 67 -8.68 -7.66 -3.70
CA VAL A 67 -8.97 -6.70 -2.63
C VAL A 67 -7.66 -6.05 -2.22
N THR A 68 -7.54 -4.75 -2.42
CA THR A 68 -6.35 -4.00 -2.05
C THR A 68 -6.52 -3.43 -0.66
N ILE A 69 -5.54 -3.73 0.18
CA ILE A 69 -5.45 -3.24 1.55
C ILE A 69 -4.17 -2.43 1.75
N GLN A 70 -4.22 -1.48 2.67
CA GLN A 70 -3.07 -0.64 3.04
C GLN A 70 -2.95 -0.54 4.55
N ALA A 71 -1.72 -0.55 5.05
CA ALA A 71 -1.46 -0.28 6.46
C ALA A 71 -2.13 1.04 6.88
N HIS A 72 -2.92 0.99 7.96
CA HIS A 72 -3.61 2.16 8.51
C HIS A 72 -2.61 3.17 9.04
N GLU A 73 -1.60 2.68 9.75
CA GLU A 73 -0.52 3.45 10.33
C GLU A 73 0.78 3.35 9.50
N LEU A 74 1.74 4.19 9.84
CA LEU A 74 3.08 4.20 9.26
C LEU A 74 3.93 3.12 9.95
N ILE A 75 4.01 1.94 9.34
CA ILE A 75 4.62 0.74 9.93
C ILE A 75 6.06 0.47 9.49
N GLU A 76 6.58 1.27 8.58
CA GLU A 76 7.93 1.11 8.04
C GLU A 76 8.61 2.48 7.92
N GLU A 77 9.93 2.52 8.13
CA GLU A 77 10.72 3.74 7.94
C GLU A 77 12.05 3.38 7.28
N ARG A 78 12.24 3.84 6.02
CA ARG A 78 13.43 3.56 5.23
C ARG A 78 13.73 4.66 4.21
N PRO A 79 15.01 4.77 3.75
CA PRO A 79 15.31 5.45 2.49
C PRO A 79 14.58 4.78 1.33
N PHE A 80 14.21 5.55 0.32
CA PHE A 80 13.69 5.03 -0.93
C PHE A 80 14.79 4.29 -1.72
N ASP A 81 15.96 4.90 -1.82
CA ASP A 81 17.15 4.35 -2.46
C ASP A 81 18.37 5.13 -2.00
N THR A 82 19.47 4.44 -1.67
CA THR A 82 20.70 5.07 -1.14
C THR A 82 21.82 5.16 -2.17
N LYS A 83 21.58 4.78 -3.43
CA LYS A 83 22.60 4.78 -4.49
C LYS A 83 23.09 6.19 -4.81
N GLY A 84 24.41 6.33 -4.86
CA GLY A 84 25.05 7.60 -5.11
C GLY A 84 24.86 8.60 -3.95
N ARG A 85 25.06 9.90 -4.23
CA ARG A 85 25.05 10.94 -3.19
C ARG A 85 23.66 11.21 -2.60
N TYR A 86 22.59 11.06 -3.38
CA TYR A 86 21.24 11.51 -3.02
C TYR A 86 20.17 10.42 -3.17
N GLY A 87 20.56 9.20 -3.59
CA GLY A 87 19.65 8.13 -3.98
C GLY A 87 19.09 8.31 -5.40
N SER A 88 18.29 7.32 -5.82
CA SER A 88 17.54 7.35 -7.09
C SER A 88 16.04 7.37 -6.79
N ASN A 89 15.28 8.13 -7.57
CA ASN A 89 13.81 8.17 -7.45
C ASN A 89 13.07 7.18 -8.37
N ASP A 90 13.79 6.25 -8.99
CA ASP A 90 13.21 5.21 -9.84
C ASP A 90 12.68 4.05 -9.00
N TRP A 91 11.34 3.94 -8.89
CA TRP A 91 10.70 2.87 -8.11
C TRP A 91 11.13 1.48 -8.55
N GLU A 92 11.20 1.23 -9.85
CA GLU A 92 11.51 -0.10 -10.41
C GLU A 92 12.81 -0.69 -9.88
N THR A 93 13.83 0.14 -9.71
CA THR A 93 15.17 -0.27 -9.27
C THR A 93 15.46 0.04 -7.81
N SER A 94 14.54 0.72 -7.10
CA SER A 94 14.77 1.19 -5.73
C SER A 94 15.00 0.07 -4.72
N GLU A 95 15.81 0.39 -3.71
CA GLU A 95 16.08 -0.51 -2.59
C GLU A 95 14.82 -0.75 -1.75
N LEU A 96 13.97 0.27 -1.59
CA LEU A 96 12.71 0.14 -0.85
C LEU A 96 11.76 -0.85 -1.53
N ARG A 97 11.58 -0.76 -2.85
CA ARG A 97 10.77 -1.74 -3.60
C ARG A 97 11.31 -3.15 -3.44
N LYS A 98 12.63 -3.32 -3.60
CA LYS A 98 13.28 -4.63 -3.44
C LYS A 98 13.06 -5.21 -2.05
N TYR A 99 13.18 -4.38 -1.03
CA TYR A 99 12.92 -4.79 0.35
C TYR A 99 11.47 -5.20 0.56
N LEU A 100 10.49 -4.39 0.15
CA LEU A 100 9.07 -4.69 0.29
C LEU A 100 8.68 -5.99 -0.43
N ASN A 101 9.33 -6.31 -1.55
CA ASN A 101 9.08 -7.53 -2.32
C ASN A 101 10.05 -8.69 -1.98
N SER A 102 10.76 -8.60 -0.85
CA SER A 102 11.68 -9.64 -0.38
C SER A 102 11.01 -10.64 0.55
N GLY A 103 11.62 -11.84 0.65
CA GLY A 103 11.23 -12.82 1.67
C GLY A 103 11.37 -12.31 3.10
N THR A 104 12.31 -11.38 3.35
CA THR A 104 12.48 -10.74 4.66
C THR A 104 11.25 -9.93 5.05
N TYR A 105 10.69 -9.13 4.13
CA TYR A 105 9.46 -8.38 4.41
C TYR A 105 8.25 -9.32 4.54
N ALA A 106 8.12 -10.29 3.64
CA ALA A 106 7.05 -11.29 3.68
C ALA A 106 7.02 -12.09 4.99
N ALA A 107 8.19 -12.39 5.56
CA ALA A 107 8.28 -13.10 6.85
C ALA A 107 7.71 -12.32 8.03
N ARG A 108 7.68 -10.97 7.96
CA ARG A 108 7.10 -10.10 9.00
C ARG A 108 5.57 -10.19 9.05
N CYS A 109 4.94 -10.57 7.94
CA CYS A 109 3.49 -10.77 7.83
C CYS A 109 3.20 -12.13 7.16
N ALA A 110 3.80 -13.20 7.68
CA ALA A 110 3.87 -14.52 7.04
C ALA A 110 2.50 -15.11 6.68
N GLU A 111 1.48 -14.88 7.50
CA GLU A 111 0.11 -15.35 7.20
C GLU A 111 -0.49 -14.58 6.01
N LEU A 112 -0.41 -13.26 6.01
CA LEU A 112 -0.88 -12.43 4.89
C LEU A 112 -0.12 -12.76 3.59
N ALA A 113 1.19 -12.94 3.67
CA ALA A 113 2.06 -13.18 2.52
C ALA A 113 1.67 -14.41 1.69
N LYS A 114 0.94 -15.38 2.26
CA LYS A 114 0.41 -16.56 1.54
C LYS A 114 -0.73 -16.23 0.58
N TYR A 115 -1.37 -15.10 0.75
CA TYR A 115 -2.62 -14.74 0.06
C TYR A 115 -2.50 -13.49 -0.80
N VAL A 116 -1.40 -12.76 -0.69
CA VAL A 116 -1.13 -11.60 -1.53
C VAL A 116 -0.59 -12.04 -2.90
N ILE A 117 -0.99 -11.30 -3.91
CA ILE A 117 -0.59 -11.53 -5.29
C ILE A 117 0.13 -10.31 -5.87
N PRO A 118 1.06 -10.50 -6.81
CA PRO A 118 1.64 -9.38 -7.55
C PRO A 118 0.56 -8.68 -8.39
N VAL A 119 0.55 -7.36 -8.35
CA VAL A 119 -0.30 -6.52 -9.19
C VAL A 119 0.54 -5.58 -10.04
N THR A 120 0.00 -5.23 -11.22
CA THR A 120 0.68 -4.33 -12.15
C THR A 120 0.56 -2.88 -11.69
N LYS A 121 1.71 -2.23 -11.48
CA LYS A 121 1.79 -0.82 -11.09
C LYS A 121 2.46 0.02 -12.18
N MET A 122 1.77 1.08 -12.59
CA MET A 122 2.34 2.09 -13.50
C MET A 122 3.21 3.06 -12.69
N ASN A 123 4.43 3.29 -13.14
CA ASN A 123 5.39 4.19 -12.50
C ASN A 123 5.50 5.53 -13.25
N THR A 124 6.09 6.54 -12.60
CA THR A 124 6.20 7.90 -13.15
C THR A 124 6.95 7.96 -14.48
N ASN A 125 7.88 7.03 -14.71
CA ASN A 125 8.64 6.90 -15.95
C ASN A 125 7.88 6.20 -17.09
N GLY A 126 6.61 5.80 -16.87
CA GLY A 126 5.78 5.08 -17.83
C GLY A 126 6.04 3.56 -17.88
N ARG A 127 7.01 3.05 -17.13
CA ARG A 127 7.25 1.60 -17.02
C ARG A 127 6.33 0.96 -15.99
N LYS A 128 6.02 -0.31 -16.19
CA LYS A 128 5.21 -1.12 -15.28
C LYS A 128 6.09 -2.01 -14.42
N THR A 129 5.69 -2.19 -13.17
CA THR A 129 6.25 -3.21 -12.27
C THR A 129 5.14 -4.15 -11.80
N ALA A 130 5.52 -5.40 -11.51
CA ALA A 130 4.67 -6.35 -10.81
C ALA A 130 5.12 -6.33 -9.33
N ASP A 131 4.26 -5.86 -8.45
CA ASP A 131 4.59 -5.64 -7.05
C ASP A 131 3.62 -6.40 -6.13
N THR A 132 4.16 -7.20 -5.21
CA THR A 132 3.39 -7.89 -4.17
C THR A 132 3.05 -6.92 -3.03
N PHE A 133 4.06 -6.19 -2.55
CA PHE A 133 3.88 -5.06 -1.64
C PHE A 133 4.41 -3.79 -2.29
N PHE A 134 3.67 -2.71 -2.14
CA PHE A 134 3.99 -1.46 -2.82
C PHE A 134 3.59 -0.24 -1.99
N LEU A 135 4.15 0.92 -2.33
CA LEU A 135 3.64 2.20 -1.86
C LEU A 135 2.64 2.76 -2.89
N LEU A 136 1.68 3.50 -2.42
CA LEU A 136 0.79 4.22 -3.32
C LEU A 136 1.55 5.32 -4.07
N SER A 137 1.12 5.59 -5.30
CA SER A 137 1.54 6.78 -6.06
C SER A 137 0.75 8.02 -5.59
N VAL A 138 1.24 9.19 -5.97
CA VAL A 138 0.49 10.44 -5.79
C VAL A 138 -0.91 10.37 -6.39
N GLY A 139 -1.03 9.78 -7.59
CA GLY A 139 -2.33 9.66 -8.27
C GLY A 139 -3.33 8.81 -7.49
N GLU A 140 -2.85 7.82 -6.75
CA GLU A 140 -3.69 6.90 -5.96
C GLU A 140 -4.13 7.50 -4.61
N TYR A 141 -3.53 8.61 -4.17
CA TYR A 141 -3.96 9.39 -3.00
C TYR A 141 -4.81 10.61 -3.38
N ASP A 142 -4.47 11.28 -4.48
CA ASP A 142 -4.99 12.60 -4.81
C ASP A 142 -6.39 12.49 -5.44
N ALA A 143 -7.41 12.99 -4.74
CA ALA A 143 -8.80 13.01 -5.19
C ALA A 143 -9.03 13.69 -6.55
N LYS A 144 -8.10 14.55 -6.99
CA LYS A 144 -8.15 15.23 -8.28
C LYS A 144 -7.56 14.40 -9.44
N ARG A 145 -7.10 13.19 -9.16
CA ARG A 145 -6.46 12.30 -10.14
C ARG A 145 -7.24 10.98 -10.26
N THR A 146 -6.57 9.85 -10.05
CA THR A 146 -7.14 8.50 -10.10
C THR A 146 -7.00 7.80 -8.75
N PRO A 147 -7.61 8.34 -7.68
CA PRO A 147 -7.43 7.80 -6.34
C PRO A 147 -8.10 6.44 -6.20
N TYR A 148 -7.62 5.65 -5.25
CA TYR A 148 -8.43 4.57 -4.72
C TYR A 148 -9.74 5.13 -4.15
N GLU A 149 -10.81 4.34 -4.22
CA GLU A 149 -12.13 4.74 -3.72
C GLU A 149 -12.08 5.21 -2.27
N TYR A 150 -11.23 4.60 -1.46
CA TYR A 150 -10.98 4.98 -0.05
C TYR A 150 -10.61 6.46 0.14
N TYR A 151 -9.91 7.07 -0.82
CA TYR A 151 -9.44 8.46 -0.76
C TYR A 151 -10.30 9.44 -1.56
N LYS A 152 -11.16 8.94 -2.46
CA LYS A 152 -11.90 9.76 -3.43
C LYS A 152 -12.71 10.87 -2.79
N ASP A 153 -13.55 10.53 -1.81
CA ASP A 153 -14.45 11.47 -1.15
C ASP A 153 -13.96 11.89 0.24
N LYS A 154 -12.87 11.30 0.70
CA LYS A 154 -12.31 11.52 2.04
C LYS A 154 -10.78 11.67 1.97
N PRO A 155 -10.28 12.71 1.28
CA PRO A 155 -8.84 12.88 1.05
C PRO A 155 -8.04 13.05 2.36
N TYR A 156 -8.68 13.51 3.45
CA TYR A 156 -8.05 13.61 4.77
C TYR A 156 -7.54 12.25 5.30
N ARG A 157 -8.09 11.14 4.83
CA ARG A 157 -7.61 9.79 5.16
C ARG A 157 -6.17 9.51 4.69
N ALA A 158 -5.64 10.34 3.80
CA ALA A 158 -4.24 10.27 3.40
C ALA A 158 -3.28 10.75 4.50
N ALA A 159 -3.75 11.54 5.49
CA ALA A 159 -2.99 11.79 6.72
C ALA A 159 -2.93 10.50 7.54
N LYS A 160 -1.72 10.04 7.85
CA LYS A 160 -1.52 8.77 8.57
C LYS A 160 -0.73 8.98 9.85
N HIS A 161 -1.16 8.27 10.89
CA HIS A 161 -0.49 8.25 12.17
C HIS A 161 0.84 7.47 12.11
N ALA A 162 1.81 7.98 12.84
CA ALA A 162 2.98 7.22 13.21
C ALA A 162 2.70 6.43 14.50
N LYS A 163 3.54 5.45 14.80
CA LYS A 163 3.42 4.61 16.01
C LYS A 163 3.43 5.40 17.34
N ASP A 164 3.97 6.61 17.32
CA ASP A 164 4.03 7.55 18.44
C ASP A 164 2.84 8.52 18.49
N ASP A 165 1.74 8.16 17.82
CA ASP A 165 0.42 8.80 17.87
C ASP A 165 0.35 10.26 17.36
N PHE A 166 1.13 10.57 16.33
CA PHE A 166 0.98 11.82 15.58
C PHE A 166 0.97 11.55 14.07
N ASN A 167 0.31 12.43 13.31
CA ASN A 167 0.36 12.39 11.85
C ASN A 167 1.74 12.81 11.38
N ASP A 168 2.36 12.01 10.52
CA ASP A 168 3.67 12.28 9.97
C ASP A 168 3.68 12.22 8.44
N TRP A 169 4.75 12.71 7.87
CA TRP A 169 5.01 12.63 6.44
C TRP A 169 5.33 11.20 6.06
N HIS A 170 4.80 10.78 4.92
CA HIS A 170 5.09 9.44 4.43
C HIS A 170 5.33 9.39 2.92
N ARG A 171 6.15 8.44 2.55
CA ARG A 171 6.66 8.28 1.19
C ARG A 171 5.59 7.73 0.25
N THR A 172 5.63 8.22 -1.01
CA THR A 172 4.94 7.59 -2.13
C THR A 172 5.96 6.92 -3.06
N ARG A 173 5.50 6.09 -4.01
CA ARG A 173 6.39 5.54 -5.05
C ARG A 173 6.63 6.51 -6.22
N SER A 174 6.03 7.68 -6.23
CA SER A 174 6.11 8.62 -7.36
C SER A 174 7.40 9.42 -7.34
N ALA A 175 8.10 9.39 -8.49
CA ALA A 175 9.26 10.25 -8.73
C ALA A 175 8.83 11.70 -9.00
N CYS A 176 9.61 12.68 -8.53
CA CYS A 176 9.48 14.07 -8.96
C CYS A 176 10.07 14.21 -10.35
N ARG A 177 9.31 14.83 -11.26
CA ARG A 177 9.85 15.17 -12.59
C ARG A 177 10.89 16.30 -12.46
N GLY A 178 11.93 16.22 -13.27
CA GLY A 178 13.00 17.22 -13.29
C GLY A 178 14.14 17.00 -12.29
N THR A 179 14.03 15.96 -11.44
CA THR A 179 15.13 15.48 -10.59
C THR A 179 15.27 13.98 -10.71
N SER A 180 16.46 13.44 -10.47
CA SER A 180 16.70 11.98 -10.45
C SER A 180 16.69 11.38 -9.04
N TYR A 181 16.52 12.20 -8.01
CA TYR A 181 16.73 11.83 -6.61
C TYR A 181 15.60 12.30 -5.67
N SER A 182 14.57 12.95 -6.15
CA SER A 182 13.45 13.39 -5.30
C SER A 182 12.18 12.62 -5.60
N THR A 183 11.43 12.31 -4.55
CA THR A 183 10.13 11.64 -4.61
C THR A 183 9.03 12.55 -4.09
N TRP A 184 7.80 12.25 -4.48
CA TRP A 184 6.61 12.78 -3.84
C TRP A 184 6.36 12.09 -2.50
N TYR A 185 5.73 12.83 -1.60
CA TYR A 185 5.30 12.36 -0.28
C TYR A 185 3.91 12.91 0.06
N VAL A 186 3.29 12.37 1.09
CA VAL A 186 2.08 12.90 1.72
C VAL A 186 2.49 13.54 3.04
N ASN A 187 2.06 14.76 3.30
CA ASN A 187 2.38 15.46 4.54
C ASN A 187 1.41 15.09 5.68
N SER A 188 1.67 15.60 6.89
CA SER A 188 0.87 15.32 8.08
C SER A 188 -0.60 15.76 8.00
N SER A 189 -0.93 16.65 7.06
CA SER A 189 -2.32 17.06 6.78
C SER A 189 -3.00 16.22 5.69
N GLY A 190 -2.31 15.20 5.14
CA GLY A 190 -2.83 14.36 4.06
C GLY A 190 -2.68 14.95 2.65
N ASN A 191 -1.98 16.07 2.49
CA ASN A 191 -1.76 16.67 1.18
C ASN A 191 -0.52 16.08 0.50
N VAL A 192 -0.63 15.80 -0.80
CA VAL A 192 0.52 15.40 -1.61
C VAL A 192 1.47 16.57 -1.85
N SER A 193 2.75 16.34 -1.66
CA SER A 193 3.83 17.32 -1.82
C SER A 193 5.04 16.68 -2.51
N ASN A 194 5.95 17.50 -3.04
CA ASN A 194 7.11 17.03 -3.78
C ASN A 194 8.43 17.48 -3.15
N GLY A 195 9.53 16.90 -3.63
CA GLY A 195 10.87 17.36 -3.32
C GLY A 195 11.56 16.70 -2.13
N TYR A 196 11.13 15.52 -1.70
CA TYR A 196 11.83 14.79 -0.63
C TYR A 196 12.91 13.85 -1.18
N GLY A 197 14.12 13.95 -0.67
CA GLY A 197 15.27 13.19 -1.16
C GLY A 197 15.09 11.67 -1.01
N ALA A 198 15.42 10.91 -2.05
CA ALA A 198 15.30 9.45 -2.05
C ALA A 198 16.23 8.79 -1.04
N GLY A 199 17.43 9.35 -0.83
CA GLY A 199 18.42 8.84 0.13
C GLY A 199 18.09 9.10 1.60
N THR A 200 17.07 9.91 1.89
CA THR A 200 16.66 10.22 3.26
C THR A 200 15.63 9.19 3.75
N SER A 201 15.76 8.73 4.99
CA SER A 201 14.76 7.88 5.62
C SER A 201 13.43 8.63 5.75
N MET A 202 12.35 7.94 5.46
CA MET A 202 10.99 8.47 5.60
C MET A 202 10.05 7.31 5.89
N ARG A 203 9.05 7.56 6.71
CA ARG A 203 8.00 6.60 7.03
C ARG A 203 7.16 6.25 5.81
N CYS A 204 6.55 5.08 5.82
CA CYS A 204 5.64 4.64 4.77
C CYS A 204 4.58 3.69 5.29
N ALA A 205 3.46 3.63 4.55
CA ALA A 205 2.35 2.71 4.76
C ALA A 205 2.23 1.80 3.54
N PRO A 206 2.85 0.62 3.55
CA PRO A 206 2.76 -0.33 2.46
C PRO A 206 1.34 -0.83 2.23
N ALA A 207 1.05 -1.13 0.97
CA ALA A 207 -0.17 -1.75 0.50
C ALA A 207 0.13 -3.06 -0.20
N CYS A 208 -0.87 -3.93 -0.31
CA CYS A 208 -0.83 -5.16 -1.07
C CYS A 208 -2.23 -5.55 -1.56
N ALA A 209 -2.30 -6.49 -2.49
CA ALA A 209 -3.56 -7.02 -2.99
C ALA A 209 -3.71 -8.50 -2.63
N ILE A 210 -4.83 -8.87 -2.04
CA ILE A 210 -5.25 -10.26 -1.80
C ILE A 210 -5.99 -10.75 -3.06
N GLY A 211 -5.64 -12.00 -3.52
CA GLY A 211 -6.25 -12.57 -4.71
C GLY A 211 -6.06 -14.08 -4.89
#